data_1181899053e2fa5b38e72dea0f610fae
#
_entry.id   1181899053e2fa5b38e72dea0f610fae
#
_cell.length_a   1.000
_cell.length_b   1.000
_cell.length_c   1.000
_cell.angle_alpha   90.00
_cell.angle_beta   90.00
_cell.angle_gamma   90.00
#
_symmetry.space_group_name_H-M   'P 1'
#
loop_
_entity.id
_entity.type
_entity.pdbx_description
1 polymer ?
#
loop_
_entity_poly.entity_id
_entity_poly.type
_entity_poly.pdbx_seq_one_letter_code
_entity_poly.pdbx_strand_id
1 'polypeptide(L)'
;PNTWGQRHANIIIQQSDLLLALGTRLGLQQTGFNWKEFIPIGDIIQVDIDMRELKKGHPKVKWPYSFDVNNFLPRILRQNLGSNSEWIKFSKKAKKDFPLIDKRNKTSNKYVSPYLLMQKLSYISRPKDVLVPCSSGGVFTAFKQAFTPKFGQKIVSNKGLAAMGYGLSAAIGASFANNNKRIIHLEGDGGFSQNLQEIGTMMINNLNIKTFIFDDSGYASIRMTQKNYFDGEYMGCDIESGLGFPNWEKLFFAWGLKSYKLKKDFDTDKTFLRYFNSIGPSVFVVPVDPNQTYFPKIQSRVTRTGSMESNPLHKMYPDLTKEEEEVCLKFLK
;
A
#
# COMPACT_ATOMS: atom_id res chain seq x y z
N PRO A 1 1.59 -9.80 -4.15
CA PRO A 1 2.37 -9.29 -5.28
C PRO A 1 1.78 -7.99 -5.80
N ASN A 2 2.63 -7.11 -6.33
CA ASN A 2 2.21 -5.81 -6.89
C ASN A 2 3.44 -5.04 -7.39
N THR A 3 3.24 -4.03 -8.25
CA THR A 3 4.30 -3.11 -8.69
C THR A 3 5.01 -2.38 -7.55
N TRP A 4 4.32 -2.16 -6.42
CA TRP A 4 4.84 -1.64 -5.15
C TRP A 4 4.64 -2.66 -4.03
N GLY A 5 4.70 -3.95 -4.36
CA GLY A 5 4.50 -5.05 -3.43
C GLY A 5 5.75 -5.39 -2.63
N GLN A 6 5.63 -6.45 -1.87
CA GLN A 6 6.76 -7.03 -1.13
C GLN A 6 7.61 -7.85 -2.08
N ARG A 7 8.94 -7.73 -2.01
CA ARG A 7 9.87 -8.42 -2.90
C ARG A 7 9.67 -9.94 -2.89
N HIS A 8 9.63 -10.53 -1.72
CA HIS A 8 9.41 -11.98 -1.60
C HIS A 8 8.09 -12.44 -2.24
N ALA A 9 7.02 -11.65 -2.12
CA ALA A 9 5.73 -12.01 -2.71
C ALA A 9 5.77 -11.98 -4.25
N ASN A 10 6.49 -11.02 -4.84
CA ASN A 10 6.70 -10.95 -6.27
C ASN A 10 7.61 -12.09 -6.77
N ILE A 11 8.69 -12.39 -6.05
CA ILE A 11 9.61 -13.51 -6.36
C ILE A 11 8.87 -14.84 -6.34
N ILE A 12 8.02 -15.07 -5.33
CA ILE A 12 7.28 -16.32 -5.19
C ILE A 12 6.26 -16.46 -6.33
N ILE A 13 5.40 -15.47 -6.54
CA ILE A 13 4.32 -15.61 -7.53
C ILE A 13 4.86 -15.78 -8.96
N GLN A 14 5.94 -15.07 -9.32
CA GLN A 14 6.52 -15.14 -10.66
C GLN A 14 7.16 -16.48 -11.00
N GLN A 15 7.43 -17.31 -10.00
CA GLN A 15 8.05 -18.62 -10.17
C GLN A 15 7.09 -19.79 -9.93
N SER A 16 5.80 -19.50 -9.75
CA SER A 16 4.81 -20.58 -9.64
C SER A 16 4.54 -21.22 -10.99
N ASP A 17 4.45 -22.54 -11.00
CA ASP A 17 4.02 -23.35 -12.16
C ASP A 17 2.50 -23.31 -12.36
N LEU A 18 1.76 -23.03 -11.27
CA LEU A 18 0.31 -22.85 -11.30
C LEU A 18 -0.11 -21.72 -10.36
N LEU A 19 -0.91 -20.78 -10.88
CA LEU A 19 -1.62 -19.78 -10.10
C LEU A 19 -3.12 -20.04 -10.11
N LEU A 20 -3.70 -20.20 -8.94
CA LEU A 20 -5.14 -20.19 -8.74
C LEU A 20 -5.60 -18.81 -8.28
N ALA A 21 -6.22 -18.06 -9.18
CA ALA A 21 -6.74 -16.71 -8.94
C ALA A 21 -8.25 -16.76 -8.66
N LEU A 22 -8.64 -16.51 -7.41
CA LEU A 22 -10.01 -16.63 -6.94
C LEU A 22 -10.62 -15.26 -6.62
N GLY A 23 -11.67 -14.86 -7.34
CA GLY A 23 -12.39 -13.61 -7.13
C GLY A 23 -11.48 -12.38 -7.19
N THR A 24 -10.46 -12.42 -8.05
CA THR A 24 -9.49 -11.34 -8.20
C THR A 24 -9.38 -10.92 -9.66
N ARG A 25 -9.41 -9.61 -9.88
CA ARG A 25 -9.38 -9.02 -11.22
C ARG A 25 -8.04 -9.14 -11.92
N LEU A 26 -6.95 -9.50 -11.22
CA LEU A 26 -5.60 -9.51 -11.77
C LEU A 26 -5.28 -8.21 -12.54
N GLY A 27 -5.52 -7.07 -11.89
CA GLY A 27 -5.30 -5.75 -12.49
C GLY A 27 -3.82 -5.44 -12.71
N LEU A 28 -3.50 -4.50 -13.60
CA LEU A 28 -2.12 -4.14 -13.99
C LEU A 28 -1.18 -3.85 -12.83
N GLN A 29 -1.69 -3.30 -11.74
CA GLN A 29 -0.85 -3.09 -10.55
C GLN A 29 -0.45 -4.40 -9.86
N GLN A 30 -1.29 -5.44 -9.94
CA GLN A 30 -0.99 -6.76 -9.37
C GLN A 30 -0.08 -7.58 -10.28
N THR A 31 -0.34 -7.54 -11.60
CA THR A 31 0.39 -8.32 -12.59
C THR A 31 1.65 -7.63 -13.11
N GLY A 32 1.77 -6.33 -12.87
CA GLY A 32 2.78 -5.46 -13.47
C GLY A 32 2.31 -4.91 -14.82
N PHE A 33 2.88 -3.77 -15.23
CA PHE A 33 2.60 -3.19 -16.55
C PHE A 33 3.22 -4.03 -17.69
N ASN A 34 4.28 -4.80 -17.38
CA ASN A 34 4.78 -5.85 -18.25
C ASN A 34 4.04 -7.18 -17.97
N TRP A 35 2.71 -7.15 -18.15
CA TRP A 35 1.85 -8.29 -17.82
C TRP A 35 2.08 -9.53 -18.70
N LYS A 36 2.77 -9.39 -19.82
CA LYS A 36 3.18 -10.53 -20.68
C LYS A 36 4.18 -11.44 -19.97
N GLU A 37 4.98 -10.85 -19.07
CA GLU A 37 5.95 -11.54 -18.22
C GLU A 37 5.36 -11.94 -16.84
N PHE A 38 4.04 -11.90 -16.68
CA PHE A 38 3.40 -12.33 -15.44
C PHE A 38 3.28 -13.85 -15.42
N ILE A 39 3.94 -14.49 -14.45
CA ILE A 39 4.02 -15.96 -14.32
C ILE A 39 4.54 -16.60 -15.62
N PRO A 40 5.78 -16.32 -16.01
CA PRO A 40 6.29 -16.69 -17.34
C PRO A 40 6.45 -18.19 -17.52
N ILE A 41 6.57 -18.96 -16.45
CA ILE A 41 6.80 -20.42 -16.48
C ILE A 41 5.57 -21.24 -16.08
N GLY A 42 4.46 -20.58 -15.70
CA GLY A 42 3.30 -21.27 -15.13
C GLY A 42 1.99 -20.95 -15.85
N ASP A 43 0.97 -21.66 -15.44
CA ASP A 43 -0.38 -21.51 -15.92
C ASP A 43 -1.25 -20.77 -14.90
N ILE A 44 -2.29 -20.08 -15.41
CA ILE A 44 -3.24 -19.34 -14.57
C ILE A 44 -4.63 -19.94 -14.71
N ILE A 45 -5.20 -20.36 -13.58
CA ILE A 45 -6.63 -20.65 -13.43
C ILE A 45 -7.27 -19.41 -12.80
N GLN A 46 -8.23 -18.80 -13.47
CA GLN A 46 -8.98 -17.68 -12.90
C GLN A 46 -10.45 -18.06 -12.71
N VAL A 47 -10.96 -17.89 -11.51
CA VAL A 47 -12.36 -18.08 -11.14
C VAL A 47 -12.94 -16.74 -10.76
N ASP A 48 -13.90 -16.26 -11.52
CA ASP A 48 -14.58 -14.99 -11.27
C ASP A 48 -16.05 -15.06 -11.71
N ILE A 49 -16.91 -14.28 -11.09
CA ILE A 49 -18.32 -14.19 -11.51
C ILE A 49 -18.50 -13.26 -12.72
N ASP A 50 -17.54 -12.33 -12.94
CA ASP A 50 -17.62 -11.38 -14.04
C ASP A 50 -16.90 -11.92 -15.29
N MET A 51 -17.69 -12.30 -16.28
CA MET A 51 -17.19 -12.76 -17.58
C MET A 51 -16.31 -11.72 -18.30
N ARG A 52 -16.50 -10.42 -18.03
CA ARG A 52 -15.67 -9.37 -18.65
C ARG A 52 -14.26 -9.40 -18.09
N GLU A 53 -14.10 -9.67 -16.80
CA GLU A 53 -12.79 -9.86 -16.19
C GLU A 53 -12.07 -11.10 -16.75
N LEU A 54 -12.79 -12.17 -17.01
CA LEU A 54 -12.23 -13.40 -17.59
C LEU A 54 -11.83 -13.23 -19.06
N LYS A 55 -12.48 -12.34 -19.81
CA LYS A 55 -12.27 -12.11 -21.26
C LYS A 55 -11.39 -10.90 -21.58
N LYS A 56 -10.88 -10.17 -20.59
CA LYS A 56 -10.16 -8.91 -20.83
C LYS A 56 -8.79 -9.05 -21.53
N GLY A 57 -8.25 -10.26 -21.64
CA GLY A 57 -7.04 -10.55 -22.44
C GLY A 57 -5.71 -10.29 -21.71
N HIS A 58 -5.71 -9.85 -20.44
CA HIS A 58 -4.50 -9.69 -19.64
C HIS A 58 -4.76 -9.98 -18.14
N PRO A 59 -3.85 -10.71 -17.45
CA PRO A 59 -2.78 -11.52 -18.02
C PRO A 59 -3.34 -12.67 -18.86
N LYS A 60 -2.49 -13.42 -19.55
CA LYS A 60 -2.93 -14.61 -20.30
C LYS A 60 -3.41 -15.68 -19.31
N VAL A 61 -4.72 -15.85 -19.22
CA VAL A 61 -5.35 -16.88 -18.38
C VAL A 61 -5.57 -18.13 -19.25
N LYS A 62 -5.08 -19.27 -18.77
CA LYS A 62 -5.22 -20.54 -19.50
C LYS A 62 -6.60 -21.17 -19.27
N TRP A 63 -7.08 -21.13 -18.03
CA TRP A 63 -8.38 -21.71 -17.67
C TRP A 63 -9.26 -20.66 -16.95
N PRO A 64 -10.09 -19.92 -17.69
CA PRO A 64 -11.07 -19.00 -17.13
C PRO A 64 -12.36 -19.74 -16.77
N TYR A 65 -12.79 -19.65 -15.53
CA TYR A 65 -14.05 -20.23 -15.05
C TYR A 65 -15.00 -19.16 -14.51
N SER A 66 -16.17 -19.01 -15.15
CA SER A 66 -17.23 -18.16 -14.61
C SER A 66 -17.96 -18.92 -13.51
N PHE A 67 -17.61 -18.63 -12.26
CA PHE A 67 -18.15 -19.34 -11.12
C PHE A 67 -18.07 -18.49 -9.86
N ASP A 68 -19.03 -18.67 -8.94
CA ASP A 68 -18.96 -18.07 -7.61
C ASP A 68 -17.88 -18.79 -6.79
N VAL A 69 -16.91 -18.04 -6.25
CA VAL A 69 -15.81 -18.57 -5.45
C VAL A 69 -16.31 -19.30 -4.21
N ASN A 70 -17.43 -18.85 -3.60
CA ASN A 70 -18.02 -19.53 -2.44
C ASN A 70 -18.50 -20.94 -2.79
N ASN A 71 -18.93 -21.17 -4.03
CA ASN A 71 -19.33 -22.49 -4.50
C ASN A 71 -18.15 -23.30 -5.06
N PHE A 72 -17.09 -22.63 -5.51
CA PHE A 72 -15.88 -23.27 -6.05
C PHE A 72 -14.97 -23.83 -4.94
N LEU A 73 -14.73 -23.04 -3.89
CA LEU A 73 -13.82 -23.41 -2.80
C LEU A 73 -14.14 -24.76 -2.15
N PRO A 74 -15.39 -25.09 -1.79
CA PRO A 74 -15.71 -26.39 -1.20
C PRO A 74 -15.39 -27.57 -2.11
N ARG A 75 -15.44 -27.38 -3.44
CA ARG A 75 -15.14 -28.43 -4.42
C ARG A 75 -13.66 -28.72 -4.50
N ILE A 76 -12.82 -27.66 -4.56
CA ILE A 76 -11.37 -27.83 -4.64
C ILE A 76 -10.78 -28.35 -3.33
N LEU A 77 -11.33 -27.96 -2.18
CA LEU A 77 -10.88 -28.42 -0.86
C LEU A 77 -11.13 -29.91 -0.63
N ARG A 78 -12.01 -30.54 -1.41
CA ARG A 78 -12.24 -32.01 -1.38
C ARG A 78 -11.22 -32.79 -2.19
N GLN A 79 -10.41 -32.12 -3.01
CA GLN A 79 -9.39 -32.75 -3.85
C GLN A 79 -8.12 -32.97 -3.04
N ASN A 80 -7.44 -34.06 -3.32
CA ASN A 80 -6.09 -34.27 -2.82
C ASN A 80 -5.11 -33.44 -3.71
N LEU A 81 -4.65 -32.29 -3.20
CA LEU A 81 -3.75 -31.41 -3.93
C LEU A 81 -2.27 -31.81 -3.78
N GLY A 82 -2.00 -32.96 -3.12
CA GLY A 82 -0.64 -33.42 -2.90
C GLY A 82 0.14 -32.59 -1.88
N SER A 83 1.46 -32.77 -1.88
CA SER A 83 2.38 -32.06 -0.97
C SER A 83 3.34 -31.20 -1.77
N ASN A 84 3.36 -29.91 -1.46
CA ASN A 84 4.25 -28.91 -2.07
C ASN A 84 5.37 -28.49 -1.09
N SER A 85 5.98 -29.45 -0.40
CA SER A 85 6.93 -29.20 0.69
C SER A 85 8.14 -28.36 0.26
N GLU A 86 8.70 -28.60 -0.92
CA GLU A 86 9.82 -27.82 -1.45
C GLU A 86 9.41 -26.37 -1.76
N TRP A 87 8.23 -26.17 -2.37
CA TRP A 87 7.68 -24.86 -2.63
C TRP A 87 7.43 -24.08 -1.34
N ILE A 88 6.89 -24.73 -0.33
CA ILE A 88 6.68 -24.14 1.00
C ILE A 88 8.02 -23.75 1.64
N LYS A 89 9.04 -24.62 1.55
CA LYS A 89 10.39 -24.34 2.05
C LYS A 89 11.01 -23.14 1.33
N PHE A 90 10.91 -23.09 0.00
CA PHE A 90 11.35 -21.97 -0.81
C PHE A 90 10.65 -20.67 -0.42
N SER A 91 9.32 -20.68 -0.32
CA SER A 91 8.52 -19.51 0.02
C SER A 91 8.85 -18.97 1.42
N LYS A 92 9.05 -19.85 2.40
CA LYS A 92 9.49 -19.47 3.76
C LYS A 92 10.89 -18.85 3.74
N LYS A 93 11.82 -19.40 2.94
CA LYS A 93 13.16 -18.86 2.78
C LYS A 93 13.10 -17.46 2.13
N ALA A 94 12.39 -17.31 1.03
CA ALA A 94 12.24 -16.02 0.34
C ALA A 94 11.67 -14.95 1.28
N LYS A 95 10.66 -15.29 2.11
CA LYS A 95 10.10 -14.38 3.11
C LYS A 95 11.10 -14.00 4.21
N LYS A 96 12.01 -14.90 4.57
CA LYS A 96 13.08 -14.64 5.57
C LYS A 96 14.17 -13.75 4.98
N ASP A 97 14.59 -14.02 3.74
CA ASP A 97 15.69 -13.31 3.08
C ASP A 97 15.27 -11.88 2.67
N PHE A 98 13.99 -11.69 2.32
CA PHE A 98 13.41 -10.40 1.95
C PHE A 98 12.28 -10.00 2.91
N PRO A 99 12.62 -9.41 4.07
CA PRO A 99 11.64 -9.00 5.07
C PRO A 99 10.74 -7.85 4.56
N LEU A 100 9.64 -7.58 5.29
CA LEU A 100 8.64 -6.58 4.91
C LEU A 100 9.23 -5.16 4.77
N ILE A 101 10.19 -4.82 5.61
CA ILE A 101 10.93 -3.56 5.48
C ILE A 101 12.25 -3.84 4.79
N ASP A 102 12.39 -3.34 3.58
CA ASP A 102 13.67 -3.40 2.87
C ASP A 102 14.69 -2.49 3.58
N LYS A 103 15.82 -3.07 4.01
CA LYS A 103 16.90 -2.36 4.71
C LYS A 103 17.53 -1.22 3.92
N ARG A 104 17.28 -1.18 2.61
CA ARG A 104 17.72 -0.10 1.72
C ARG A 104 16.85 1.16 1.83
N ASN A 105 15.68 1.08 2.46
CA ASN A 105 14.90 2.27 2.80
C ASN A 105 15.64 3.09 3.84
N LYS A 106 15.77 4.39 3.57
CA LYS A 106 16.43 5.33 4.46
C LYS A 106 15.44 6.39 4.94
N THR A 107 15.52 6.71 6.21
CA THR A 107 14.82 7.83 6.84
C THR A 107 15.83 8.59 7.69
N SER A 108 15.95 9.88 7.47
CA SER A 108 16.81 10.73 8.30
C SER A 108 16.36 10.73 9.76
N ASN A 109 17.32 10.88 10.68
CA ASN A 109 17.06 10.83 12.13
C ASN A 109 16.10 11.90 12.66
N LYS A 110 15.81 12.93 11.91
CA LYS A 110 14.86 13.99 12.27
C LYS A 110 13.40 13.58 12.08
N TYR A 111 13.14 12.51 11.36
CA TYR A 111 11.81 12.13 10.87
C TYR A 111 11.35 10.77 11.39
N VAL A 112 10.05 10.50 11.26
CA VAL A 112 9.44 9.21 11.59
C VAL A 112 9.47 8.32 10.34
N SER A 113 10.02 7.12 10.45
CA SER A 113 9.98 6.16 9.35
C SER A 113 8.55 5.71 9.08
N PRO A 114 8.04 5.88 7.84
CA PRO A 114 6.71 5.37 7.45
C PRO A 114 6.55 3.87 7.70
N TYR A 115 7.59 3.10 7.48
CA TYR A 115 7.57 1.65 7.66
C TYR A 115 7.48 1.24 9.13
N LEU A 116 8.28 1.87 9.99
CA LEU A 116 8.19 1.63 11.44
C LEU A 116 6.83 2.06 11.99
N LEU A 117 6.29 3.18 11.51
CA LEU A 117 4.94 3.61 11.86
C LEU A 117 3.92 2.51 11.52
N MET A 118 3.97 1.92 10.33
CA MET A 118 3.04 0.87 9.92
C MET A 118 3.17 -0.38 10.78
N GLN A 119 4.40 -0.78 11.15
CA GLN A 119 4.60 -1.92 12.05
C GLN A 119 4.04 -1.65 13.44
N LYS A 120 4.33 -0.48 14.01
CA LYS A 120 3.82 -0.09 15.33
C LYS A 120 2.29 0.02 15.33
N LEU A 121 1.69 0.62 14.29
CA LEU A 121 0.24 0.67 14.13
C LEU A 121 -0.37 -0.73 13.97
N SER A 122 0.30 -1.64 13.25
CA SER A 122 -0.14 -3.04 13.19
C SER A 122 -0.23 -3.66 14.58
N TYR A 123 0.75 -3.38 15.43
CA TYR A 123 0.80 -3.91 16.79
C TYR A 123 -0.29 -3.35 17.69
N ILE A 124 -0.47 -2.01 17.73
CA ILE A 124 -1.40 -1.32 18.65
C ILE A 124 -2.85 -1.26 18.14
N SER A 125 -3.10 -1.53 16.86
CA SER A 125 -4.46 -1.60 16.31
C SER A 125 -5.23 -2.80 16.86
N ARG A 126 -6.57 -2.72 16.84
CA ARG A 126 -7.47 -3.75 17.38
C ARG A 126 -8.11 -4.57 16.26
N PRO A 127 -8.52 -5.83 16.48
CA PRO A 127 -9.16 -6.67 15.46
C PRO A 127 -10.43 -6.08 14.83
N LYS A 128 -11.10 -5.15 15.50
CA LYS A 128 -12.34 -4.51 15.01
C LYS A 128 -12.13 -3.13 14.39
N ASP A 129 -10.88 -2.63 14.36
CA ASP A 129 -10.57 -1.35 13.71
C ASP A 129 -10.80 -1.45 12.20
N VAL A 130 -11.27 -0.36 11.61
CA VAL A 130 -11.34 -0.22 10.16
C VAL A 130 -10.16 0.63 9.71
N LEU A 131 -9.45 0.15 8.71
CA LEU A 131 -8.26 0.79 8.19
C LEU A 131 -8.59 1.50 6.88
N VAL A 132 -8.32 2.78 6.80
CA VAL A 132 -8.49 3.59 5.60
C VAL A 132 -7.13 4.18 5.23
N PRO A 133 -6.26 3.36 4.61
CA PRO A 133 -5.00 3.87 4.10
C PRO A 133 -5.28 4.57 2.81
N CYS A 134 -5.34 5.84 2.70
CA CYS A 134 -5.62 6.54 1.44
C CYS A 134 -5.36 5.67 0.18
N SER A 135 -5.44 6.19 -1.00
CA SER A 135 -5.32 5.36 -2.21
C SER A 135 -4.09 5.66 -3.04
N SER A 136 -3.26 6.61 -2.62
CA SER A 136 -2.13 7.12 -3.38
C SER A 136 -0.89 7.40 -2.52
N GLY A 137 0.23 7.66 -3.18
CA GLY A 137 1.46 8.15 -2.57
C GLY A 137 2.22 7.16 -1.70
N GLY A 138 3.18 7.69 -0.97
CA GLY A 138 4.05 6.94 -0.07
C GLY A 138 3.33 6.27 1.09
N VAL A 139 2.26 6.89 1.58
CA VAL A 139 1.42 6.36 2.66
C VAL A 139 0.86 4.99 2.31
N PHE A 140 0.20 4.89 1.14
CA PHE A 140 -0.37 3.63 0.68
C PHE A 140 0.70 2.58 0.39
N THR A 141 1.86 3.02 -0.13
CA THR A 141 3.00 2.13 -0.39
C THR A 141 3.53 1.53 0.91
N ALA A 142 3.81 2.36 1.91
CA ALA A 142 4.28 1.90 3.22
C ALA A 142 3.25 0.99 3.90
N PHE A 143 1.95 1.33 3.82
CA PHE A 143 0.88 0.49 4.34
C PHE A 143 0.88 -0.90 3.70
N LYS A 144 0.87 -0.98 2.38
CA LYS A 144 0.87 -2.27 1.67
C LYS A 144 2.09 -3.13 1.96
N GLN A 145 3.25 -2.51 2.12
CA GLN A 145 4.49 -3.24 2.32
C GLN A 145 4.70 -3.69 3.76
N ALA A 146 4.29 -2.89 4.75
CA ALA A 146 4.70 -3.10 6.14
C ALA A 146 3.57 -3.28 7.16
N PHE A 147 2.31 -2.95 6.81
CA PHE A 147 1.20 -3.18 7.72
C PHE A 147 0.76 -4.64 7.68
N THR A 148 0.62 -5.26 8.86
CA THR A 148 0.12 -6.62 9.00
C THR A 148 -1.29 -6.56 9.60
N PRO A 149 -2.35 -6.77 8.82
CA PRO A 149 -3.71 -6.71 9.32
C PRO A 149 -4.02 -7.88 10.25
N LYS A 150 -4.86 -7.63 11.26
CA LYS A 150 -5.37 -8.65 12.18
C LYS A 150 -6.69 -9.22 11.64
N PHE A 151 -6.97 -10.45 12.02
CA PHE A 151 -8.26 -11.07 11.69
C PHE A 151 -9.43 -10.18 12.16
N GLY A 152 -10.41 -9.96 11.30
CA GLY A 152 -11.59 -9.12 11.56
C GLY A 152 -11.41 -7.62 11.28
N GLN A 153 -10.22 -7.14 10.97
CA GLN A 153 -10.03 -5.77 10.46
C GLN A 153 -10.56 -5.67 9.02
N LYS A 154 -11.15 -4.52 8.71
CA LYS A 154 -11.57 -4.18 7.34
C LYS A 154 -10.62 -3.12 6.78
N ILE A 155 -10.29 -3.24 5.50
CA ILE A 155 -9.47 -2.27 4.78
C ILE A 155 -10.34 -1.64 3.69
N VAL A 156 -10.46 -0.30 3.70
CA VAL A 156 -11.23 0.47 2.72
C VAL A 156 -10.25 1.34 1.93
N SER A 157 -10.19 1.13 0.62
CA SER A 157 -9.27 1.83 -0.28
C SER A 157 -9.81 1.87 -1.69
N ASN A 158 -9.49 2.93 -2.45
CA ASN A 158 -9.84 3.10 -3.86
C ASN A 158 -8.57 3.10 -4.73
N LYS A 159 -7.75 2.07 -4.61
CA LYS A 159 -6.47 2.01 -5.35
C LYS A 159 -6.63 1.98 -6.87
N GLY A 160 -7.77 1.55 -7.37
CA GLY A 160 -8.03 1.54 -8.80
C GLY A 160 -8.02 2.94 -9.43
N LEU A 161 -8.60 3.93 -8.74
CA LEU A 161 -8.63 5.34 -9.18
C LEU A 161 -7.55 6.19 -8.51
N ALA A 162 -7.19 5.85 -7.28
CA ALA A 162 -6.15 6.52 -6.49
C ALA A 162 -6.34 8.03 -6.35
N ALA A 163 -7.59 8.50 -6.25
CA ALA A 163 -7.94 9.91 -6.15
C ALA A 163 -7.41 10.52 -4.85
N MET A 164 -6.76 11.69 -4.96
CA MET A 164 -6.43 12.53 -3.82
C MET A 164 -7.73 13.09 -3.20
N GLY A 165 -7.77 13.30 -1.87
CA GLY A 165 -8.98 13.73 -1.15
C GLY A 165 -9.95 12.59 -0.81
N TYR A 166 -9.79 11.40 -1.36
CA TYR A 166 -10.64 10.24 -1.08
C TYR A 166 -10.58 9.78 0.38
N GLY A 167 -9.38 9.82 0.99
CA GLY A 167 -9.13 9.15 2.27
C GLY A 167 -9.99 9.64 3.40
N LEU A 168 -10.08 10.96 3.63
CA LEU A 168 -10.92 11.54 4.71
C LEU A 168 -12.38 11.22 4.50
N SER A 169 -12.91 11.42 3.28
CA SER A 169 -14.31 11.11 2.96
C SER A 169 -14.64 9.63 3.12
N ALA A 170 -13.72 8.75 2.72
CA ALA A 170 -13.87 7.31 2.94
C ALA A 170 -13.84 6.94 4.43
N ALA A 171 -13.01 7.60 5.24
CA ALA A 171 -12.96 7.39 6.68
C ALA A 171 -14.28 7.80 7.36
N ILE A 172 -14.87 8.92 6.93
CA ILE A 172 -16.18 9.37 7.38
C ILE A 172 -17.26 8.36 7.02
N GLY A 173 -17.33 7.95 5.75
CA GLY A 173 -18.29 6.94 5.30
C GLY A 173 -18.12 5.60 6.02
N ALA A 174 -16.87 5.15 6.22
CA ALA A 174 -16.59 3.94 6.97
C ALA A 174 -16.99 4.04 8.44
N SER A 175 -16.90 5.23 9.06
CA SER A 175 -17.32 5.45 10.43
C SER A 175 -18.85 5.30 10.58
N PHE A 176 -19.63 5.92 9.70
CA PHE A 176 -21.08 5.75 9.68
C PHE A 176 -21.50 4.30 9.40
N ALA A 177 -20.86 3.65 8.41
CA ALA A 177 -21.18 2.27 8.05
C ALA A 177 -20.80 1.22 9.10
N ASN A 178 -19.96 1.57 10.09
CA ASN A 178 -19.50 0.65 11.12
C ASN A 178 -19.89 1.07 12.54
N ASN A 179 -21.00 1.81 12.71
CA ASN A 179 -21.52 2.24 14.01
C ASN A 179 -20.45 2.95 14.85
N ASN A 180 -19.75 3.89 14.25
CA ASN A 180 -18.69 4.70 14.87
C ASN A 180 -17.58 3.90 15.57
N LYS A 181 -17.27 2.69 15.08
CA LYS A 181 -16.06 1.95 15.51
C LYS A 181 -14.83 2.75 15.12
N ARG A 182 -13.72 2.51 15.82
CA ARG A 182 -12.49 3.23 15.55
C ARG A 182 -12.03 3.02 14.10
N ILE A 183 -11.84 4.12 13.40
CA ILE A 183 -11.25 4.17 12.08
C ILE A 183 -9.79 4.64 12.22
N ILE A 184 -8.85 3.92 11.64
CA ILE A 184 -7.46 4.36 11.48
C ILE A 184 -7.32 4.85 10.04
N HIS A 185 -7.31 6.17 9.90
CA HIS A 185 -7.18 6.85 8.62
C HIS A 185 -5.73 7.28 8.43
N LEU A 186 -5.14 6.98 7.26
CA LEU A 186 -3.77 7.31 6.91
C LEU A 186 -3.78 8.07 5.59
N GLU A 187 -3.22 9.28 5.55
CA GLU A 187 -3.20 10.10 4.35
C GLU A 187 -1.92 10.95 4.29
N GLY A 188 -1.53 11.37 3.09
CA GLY A 188 -0.49 12.37 2.89
C GLY A 188 -1.07 13.79 3.04
N ASP A 189 -0.22 14.76 3.36
CA ASP A 189 -0.57 16.17 3.47
C ASP A 189 -1.29 16.69 2.22
N GLY A 190 -0.78 16.34 1.04
CA GLY A 190 -1.39 16.72 -0.23
C GLY A 190 -2.77 16.11 -0.47
N GLY A 191 -2.97 14.83 -0.14
CA GLY A 191 -4.27 14.17 -0.27
C GLY A 191 -5.27 14.74 0.72
N PHE A 192 -4.85 14.94 1.96
CA PHE A 192 -5.70 15.49 3.02
C PHE A 192 -6.16 16.92 2.71
N SER A 193 -5.28 17.75 2.15
CA SER A 193 -5.60 19.14 1.79
C SER A 193 -6.68 19.28 0.72
N GLN A 194 -6.91 18.25 -0.11
CA GLN A 194 -7.93 18.27 -1.15
C GLN A 194 -9.37 18.20 -0.62
N ASN A 195 -9.57 17.88 0.66
CA ASN A 195 -10.90 17.69 1.24
C ASN A 195 -10.99 18.19 2.70
N LEU A 196 -10.25 19.25 3.02
CA LEU A 196 -10.12 19.82 4.38
C LEU A 196 -11.46 20.20 5.02
N GLN A 197 -12.44 20.63 4.24
CA GLN A 197 -13.77 21.03 4.73
C GLN A 197 -14.49 19.89 5.46
N GLU A 198 -14.17 18.65 5.17
CA GLU A 198 -14.77 17.46 5.80
C GLU A 198 -14.30 17.24 7.25
N ILE A 199 -13.34 18.03 7.73
CA ILE A 199 -13.04 18.13 9.17
C ILE A 199 -14.31 18.56 9.93
N GLY A 200 -15.09 19.48 9.37
CA GLY A 200 -16.37 19.91 9.93
C GLY A 200 -17.34 18.72 10.11
N THR A 201 -17.51 17.91 9.08
CA THR A 201 -18.36 16.69 9.14
C THR A 201 -17.86 15.72 10.21
N MET A 202 -16.54 15.50 10.29
CA MET A 202 -15.93 14.62 11.28
C MET A 202 -16.17 15.13 12.72
N MET A 203 -16.06 16.45 12.92
CA MET A 203 -16.19 17.08 14.24
C MET A 203 -17.64 17.12 14.72
N ILE A 204 -18.58 17.60 13.90
CA ILE A 204 -19.99 17.76 14.31
C ILE A 204 -20.62 16.42 14.66
N ASN A 205 -20.19 15.34 14.02
CA ASN A 205 -20.68 13.99 14.28
C ASN A 205 -19.84 13.23 15.31
N ASN A 206 -18.82 13.85 15.91
CA ASN A 206 -17.89 13.24 16.87
C ASN A 206 -17.39 11.85 16.43
N LEU A 207 -16.96 11.74 15.16
CA LEU A 207 -16.59 10.47 14.56
C LEU A 207 -15.29 9.93 15.16
N ASN A 208 -15.26 8.64 15.49
CA ASN A 208 -14.10 8.00 16.12
C ASN A 208 -12.99 7.68 15.08
N ILE A 209 -12.47 8.71 14.43
CA ILE A 209 -11.47 8.65 13.40
C ILE A 209 -10.12 9.11 13.96
N LYS A 210 -9.10 8.26 13.80
CA LYS A 210 -7.69 8.51 14.15
C LYS A 210 -6.93 8.76 12.87
N THR A 211 -6.76 10.03 12.51
CA THR A 211 -6.14 10.45 11.26
C THR A 211 -4.63 10.62 11.44
N PHE A 212 -3.84 9.97 10.63
CA PHE A 212 -2.39 10.13 10.54
C PHE A 212 -2.05 10.83 9.22
N ILE A 213 -1.51 12.04 9.30
CA ILE A 213 -1.12 12.84 8.14
C ILE A 213 0.38 12.75 7.97
N PHE A 214 0.83 12.19 6.87
CA PHE A 214 2.24 12.20 6.49
C PHE A 214 2.58 13.57 5.94
N ASP A 215 3.30 14.32 6.75
CA ASP A 215 3.78 15.67 6.44
C ASP A 215 5.20 15.55 5.90
N ASP A 216 5.34 15.47 4.59
CA ASP A 216 6.60 15.49 3.86
C ASP A 216 6.83 16.80 3.09
N SER A 217 6.06 17.83 3.43
CA SER A 217 6.12 19.19 2.90
C SER A 217 5.83 19.28 1.41
N GLY A 218 4.94 18.42 0.88
CA GLY A 218 4.55 18.51 -0.52
C GLY A 218 4.06 17.20 -1.13
N TYR A 219 4.05 17.18 -2.46
CA TYR A 219 3.65 16.00 -3.22
C TYR A 219 4.85 15.09 -3.50
N ALA A 220 5.29 14.31 -2.49
CA ALA A 220 6.49 13.46 -2.59
C ALA A 220 6.51 12.55 -3.84
N SER A 221 5.37 11.98 -4.22
CA SER A 221 5.28 11.13 -5.41
C SER A 221 5.48 11.92 -6.70
N ILE A 222 5.03 13.17 -6.76
CA ILE A 222 5.24 14.06 -7.91
C ILE A 222 6.69 14.53 -7.95
N ARG A 223 7.26 14.96 -6.81
CA ARG A 223 8.71 15.28 -6.72
C ARG A 223 9.57 14.12 -7.23
N MET A 224 9.25 12.90 -6.80
CA MET A 224 9.99 11.71 -7.25
C MET A 224 9.84 11.49 -8.77
N THR A 225 8.66 11.71 -9.34
CA THR A 225 8.42 11.59 -10.78
C THR A 225 9.20 12.65 -11.54
N GLN A 226 9.12 13.90 -11.12
CA GLN A 226 9.83 15.01 -11.75
C GLN A 226 11.35 14.81 -11.65
N LYS A 227 11.85 14.33 -10.51
CA LYS A 227 13.26 13.99 -10.36
C LYS A 227 13.72 12.89 -11.31
N ASN A 228 12.91 11.86 -11.52
CA ASN A 228 13.33 10.68 -12.28
C ASN A 228 13.14 10.81 -13.80
N TYR A 229 12.23 11.68 -14.26
CA TYR A 229 11.82 11.74 -15.66
C TYR A 229 11.88 13.15 -16.27
N PHE A 230 12.11 14.18 -15.45
CA PHE A 230 12.13 15.58 -15.87
C PHE A 230 13.34 16.31 -15.26
N ASP A 231 14.46 15.63 -15.11
CA ASP A 231 15.76 16.16 -14.67
C ASP A 231 15.71 16.96 -13.34
N GLY A 232 14.66 16.77 -12.55
CA GLY A 232 14.47 17.45 -11.27
C GLY A 232 13.90 18.87 -11.42
N GLU A 233 13.35 19.22 -12.56
CA GLU A 233 12.56 20.43 -12.71
C GLU A 233 11.24 20.30 -11.95
N TYR A 234 11.19 20.94 -10.77
CA TYR A 234 10.03 20.87 -9.89
C TYR A 234 8.99 21.93 -10.22
N MET A 235 7.74 21.51 -10.33
CA MET A 235 6.61 22.40 -10.59
C MET A 235 5.41 21.99 -9.71
N GLY A 236 4.93 22.90 -8.85
CA GLY A 236 3.72 22.73 -8.05
C GLY A 236 3.74 21.54 -7.10
N CYS A 237 4.91 21.13 -6.60
CA CYS A 237 5.03 19.92 -5.76
C CYS A 237 5.59 20.18 -4.36
N ASP A 238 6.08 21.38 -4.09
CA ASP A 238 6.55 21.86 -2.79
C ASP A 238 6.49 23.39 -2.71
N ILE A 239 6.87 23.96 -1.58
CA ILE A 239 6.75 25.41 -1.36
C ILE A 239 7.59 26.23 -2.34
N GLU A 240 8.76 25.75 -2.73
CA GLU A 240 9.66 26.44 -3.65
C GLU A 240 9.11 26.44 -5.08
N SER A 241 8.39 25.39 -5.45
CA SER A 241 7.77 25.22 -6.76
C SER A 241 6.28 25.65 -6.82
N GLY A 242 5.77 26.30 -5.76
CA GLY A 242 4.46 26.95 -5.75
C GLY A 242 3.34 26.18 -5.02
N LEU A 243 3.65 25.15 -4.24
CA LEU A 243 2.69 24.42 -3.42
C LEU A 243 2.95 24.65 -1.93
N GLY A 244 1.97 25.27 -1.23
CA GLY A 244 2.03 25.46 0.22
C GLY A 244 0.96 24.70 0.97
N PHE A 245 1.24 24.35 2.23
CA PHE A 245 0.29 23.77 3.16
C PHE A 245 0.10 24.67 4.39
N PRO A 246 -1.05 24.56 5.06
CA PRO A 246 -1.28 25.30 6.29
C PRO A 246 -0.36 24.76 7.40
N ASN A 247 -0.17 25.56 8.44
CA ASN A 247 0.33 25.02 9.69
C ASN A 247 -0.72 24.08 10.28
N TRP A 248 -0.48 22.79 10.22
CA TRP A 248 -1.42 21.74 10.62
C TRP A 248 -1.89 21.88 12.06
N GLU A 249 -0.99 22.18 12.99
CA GLU A 249 -1.32 22.33 14.41
C GLU A 249 -2.28 23.50 14.66
N LYS A 250 -2.04 24.65 14.00
CA LYS A 250 -2.94 25.82 14.10
C LYS A 250 -4.28 25.53 13.45
N LEU A 251 -4.30 24.84 12.31
CA LEU A 251 -5.54 24.47 11.62
C LEU A 251 -6.40 23.58 12.51
N PHE A 252 -5.82 22.52 13.11
CA PHE A 252 -6.57 21.60 13.97
C PHE A 252 -7.01 22.26 15.26
N PHE A 253 -6.18 23.14 15.83
CA PHE A 253 -6.56 23.94 16.98
C PHE A 253 -7.79 24.82 16.69
N ALA A 254 -7.84 25.49 15.54
CA ALA A 254 -8.99 26.33 15.14
C ALA A 254 -10.28 25.51 15.00
N TRP A 255 -10.20 24.23 14.64
CA TRP A 255 -11.34 23.30 14.59
C TRP A 255 -11.64 22.63 15.94
N GLY A 256 -10.87 22.90 17.01
CA GLY A 256 -11.01 22.22 18.30
C GLY A 256 -10.61 20.75 18.30
N LEU A 257 -9.84 20.32 17.30
CA LEU A 257 -9.36 18.94 17.17
C LEU A 257 -8.18 18.65 18.10
N LYS A 258 -8.22 17.49 18.76
CA LYS A 258 -7.07 16.95 19.45
C LYS A 258 -6.00 16.59 18.43
N SER A 259 -4.86 17.26 18.45
CA SER A 259 -3.73 16.98 17.54
C SER A 259 -2.47 16.66 18.31
N TYR A 260 -1.62 15.86 17.68
CA TYR A 260 -0.32 15.45 18.25
C TYR A 260 0.69 15.26 17.14
N LYS A 261 1.84 15.92 17.25
CA LYS A 261 2.97 15.71 16.34
C LYS A 261 3.75 14.48 16.76
N LEU A 262 3.82 13.46 15.91
CA LEU A 262 4.46 12.20 16.24
C LEU A 262 5.96 12.32 16.45
N LYS A 263 6.43 11.58 17.47
CA LYS A 263 7.83 11.28 17.71
C LYS A 263 8.12 9.82 17.34
N LYS A 264 9.38 9.42 17.29
CA LYS A 264 9.78 8.04 16.91
C LYS A 264 9.26 6.97 17.87
N ASP A 265 9.17 7.30 19.15
CA ASP A 265 8.72 6.46 20.26
C ASP A 265 7.25 6.67 20.63
N PHE A 266 6.44 7.16 19.67
CA PHE A 266 5.05 7.55 19.88
C PHE A 266 4.20 6.45 20.51
N ASP A 267 4.47 5.18 20.22
CA ASP A 267 3.73 4.02 20.71
C ASP A 267 3.87 3.78 22.23
N THR A 268 4.82 4.45 22.88
CA THR A 268 4.97 4.48 24.34
C THR A 268 4.60 5.85 24.96
N ASP A 269 4.36 6.87 24.14
CA ASP A 269 4.01 8.22 24.60
C ASP A 269 2.58 8.26 25.17
N LYS A 270 2.46 8.70 26.43
CA LYS A 270 1.18 8.75 27.16
C LYS A 270 0.14 9.66 26.49
N THR A 271 0.56 10.78 25.89
CA THR A 271 -0.35 11.72 25.22
C THR A 271 -0.87 11.11 23.92
N PHE A 272 0.01 10.50 23.11
CA PHE A 272 -0.40 9.76 21.93
C PHE A 272 -1.40 8.67 22.29
N LEU A 273 -1.07 7.79 23.23
CA LEU A 273 -1.92 6.66 23.63
C LEU A 273 -3.27 7.14 24.16
N ARG A 274 -3.31 8.25 24.91
CA ARG A 274 -4.55 8.86 25.38
C ARG A 274 -5.42 9.32 24.21
N TYR A 275 -4.88 10.01 23.21
CA TYR A 275 -5.63 10.49 22.05
C TYR A 275 -6.04 9.35 21.12
N PHE A 276 -5.13 8.39 20.88
CA PHE A 276 -5.39 7.23 20.02
C PHE A 276 -6.49 6.32 20.57
N ASN A 277 -6.60 6.21 21.90
CA ASN A 277 -7.62 5.40 22.56
C ASN A 277 -8.87 6.16 23.00
N SER A 278 -8.90 7.49 22.91
CA SER A 278 -10.08 8.29 23.24
C SER A 278 -11.21 8.04 22.24
N ILE A 279 -12.45 8.31 22.67
CA ILE A 279 -13.61 8.41 21.77
C ILE A 279 -13.53 9.74 21.03
N GLY A 280 -14.09 9.77 19.81
CA GLY A 280 -14.11 10.95 18.95
C GLY A 280 -12.83 11.12 18.11
N PRO A 281 -12.75 12.19 17.31
CA PRO A 281 -11.67 12.40 16.35
C PRO A 281 -10.37 12.83 17.03
N SER A 282 -9.27 12.41 16.43
CA SER A 282 -7.92 12.87 16.79
C SER A 282 -7.02 12.84 15.56
N VAL A 283 -6.10 13.78 15.46
CA VAL A 283 -5.16 13.88 14.33
C VAL A 283 -3.72 13.77 14.81
N PHE A 284 -2.94 13.02 14.07
CA PHE A 284 -1.54 12.76 14.32
C PHE A 284 -0.72 13.22 13.11
N VAL A 285 0.03 14.30 13.27
CA VAL A 285 0.94 14.81 12.24
C VAL A 285 2.22 14.00 12.30
N VAL A 286 2.54 13.31 11.21
CA VAL A 286 3.70 12.43 11.09
C VAL A 286 4.77 13.15 10.27
N PRO A 287 5.83 13.68 10.89
CA PRO A 287 6.92 14.29 10.13
C PRO A 287 7.66 13.21 9.33
N VAL A 288 7.54 13.25 8.01
CA VAL A 288 8.16 12.31 7.07
C VAL A 288 9.29 13.00 6.33
N ASP A 289 10.38 12.27 6.10
CA ASP A 289 11.52 12.77 5.35
C ASP A 289 11.09 13.11 3.90
N PRO A 290 11.24 14.36 3.43
CA PRO A 290 10.94 14.70 2.03
C PRO A 290 11.71 13.86 1.01
N ASN A 291 12.87 13.29 1.41
CA ASN A 291 13.68 12.37 0.61
C ASN A 291 13.46 10.90 0.96
N GLN A 292 12.35 10.57 1.62
CA GLN A 292 12.02 9.20 1.99
C GLN A 292 12.04 8.28 0.77
N THR A 293 12.73 7.16 0.89
CA THR A 293 12.71 6.12 -0.14
C THR A 293 11.61 5.08 0.16
N TYR A 294 11.01 4.57 -0.90
CA TYR A 294 9.96 3.55 -0.83
C TYR A 294 10.35 2.36 -1.69
N PHE A 295 11.09 1.43 -1.09
CA PHE A 295 11.57 0.21 -1.72
C PHE A 295 10.93 -1.04 -1.10
N PRO A 296 10.81 -2.13 -1.86
CA PRO A 296 11.11 -2.25 -3.29
C PRO A 296 9.97 -1.73 -4.19
N LYS A 297 10.28 -1.44 -5.45
CA LYS A 297 9.29 -1.03 -6.47
C LYS A 297 9.66 -1.55 -7.85
N ILE A 298 8.69 -1.73 -8.72
CA ILE A 298 8.96 -1.95 -10.14
C ILE A 298 9.40 -0.63 -10.75
N GLN A 299 10.47 -0.67 -11.52
CA GLN A 299 10.98 0.47 -12.25
C GLN A 299 10.50 0.40 -13.70
N SER A 300 10.08 1.54 -14.21
CA SER A 300 9.81 1.75 -15.64
C SER A 300 10.87 2.68 -16.21
N ARG A 301 11.13 2.52 -17.49
CA ARG A 301 12.07 3.37 -18.24
C ARG A 301 11.41 3.89 -19.50
N VAL A 302 11.83 5.05 -19.95
CA VAL A 302 11.48 5.54 -21.26
C VAL A 302 12.42 4.89 -22.27
N THR A 303 11.87 4.29 -23.32
CA THR A 303 12.65 3.69 -24.42
C THR A 303 13.19 4.78 -25.34
N ARG A 304 14.11 4.42 -26.23
CA ARG A 304 14.62 5.34 -27.27
C ARG A 304 13.53 5.86 -28.21
N THR A 305 12.41 5.15 -28.32
CA THR A 305 11.25 5.53 -29.13
C THR A 305 10.20 6.35 -28.36
N GLY A 306 10.48 6.73 -27.09
CA GLY A 306 9.56 7.49 -26.24
C GLY A 306 8.46 6.66 -25.56
N SER A 307 8.41 5.34 -25.77
CA SER A 307 7.45 4.47 -25.09
C SER A 307 7.92 4.09 -23.69
N MET A 308 6.98 3.78 -22.80
CA MET A 308 7.28 3.31 -21.43
C MET A 308 7.41 1.79 -21.41
N GLU A 309 8.50 1.29 -20.84
CA GLU A 309 8.73 -0.13 -20.61
C GLU A 309 8.91 -0.38 -19.11
N SER A 310 8.21 -1.36 -18.57
CA SER A 310 8.30 -1.74 -17.16
C SER A 310 9.02 -3.08 -16.98
N ASN A 311 9.80 -3.20 -15.93
CA ASN A 311 10.37 -4.49 -15.54
C ASN A 311 9.28 -5.48 -15.13
N PRO A 312 9.51 -6.79 -15.32
CA PRO A 312 8.62 -7.82 -14.76
C PRO A 312 8.68 -7.82 -13.23
N LEU A 313 7.65 -8.38 -12.58
CA LEU A 313 7.46 -8.27 -11.12
C LEU A 313 8.62 -8.81 -10.27
N HIS A 314 9.40 -9.78 -10.76
CA HIS A 314 10.55 -10.30 -10.03
C HIS A 314 11.77 -9.36 -10.07
N LYS A 315 11.84 -8.45 -11.05
CA LYS A 315 12.92 -7.47 -11.18
C LYS A 315 12.54 -6.12 -10.56
N MET A 316 12.58 -6.08 -9.24
CA MET A 316 12.26 -4.88 -8.46
C MET A 316 13.52 -4.07 -8.15
N TYR A 317 13.40 -2.75 -8.25
CA TYR A 317 14.44 -1.82 -7.80
C TYR A 317 14.40 -1.62 -6.27
N PRO A 318 15.55 -1.49 -5.60
CA PRO A 318 16.92 -1.70 -6.08
C PRO A 318 17.16 -3.14 -6.52
N ASP A 319 18.03 -3.30 -7.52
CA ASP A 319 18.37 -4.61 -8.07
C ASP A 319 18.95 -5.54 -7.01
N LEU A 320 18.79 -6.83 -7.21
CA LEU A 320 19.46 -7.87 -6.43
C LEU A 320 20.91 -8.02 -6.90
N THR A 321 21.77 -8.53 -6.02
CA THR A 321 23.08 -8.97 -6.44
C THR A 321 22.95 -10.25 -7.28
N LYS A 322 23.98 -10.60 -8.05
CA LYS A 322 23.97 -11.85 -8.84
C LYS A 322 23.76 -13.06 -7.95
N GLU A 323 24.41 -13.09 -6.79
CA GLU A 323 24.29 -14.16 -5.80
C GLU A 323 22.86 -14.25 -5.23
N GLU A 324 22.25 -13.09 -4.93
CA GLU A 324 20.83 -13.05 -4.48
C GLU A 324 19.91 -13.56 -5.58
N GLU A 325 20.10 -13.16 -6.84
CA GLU A 325 19.29 -13.62 -7.98
C GLU A 325 19.43 -15.14 -8.20
N GLU A 326 20.65 -15.67 -8.14
CA GLU A 326 20.91 -17.10 -8.29
C GLU A 326 20.16 -17.96 -7.29
N VAL A 327 20.07 -17.49 -6.05
CA VAL A 327 19.39 -18.20 -4.96
C VAL A 327 17.88 -18.04 -5.03
N CYS A 328 17.37 -16.83 -5.28
CA CYS A 328 15.96 -16.54 -5.15
C CYS A 328 15.14 -16.69 -6.45
N LEU A 329 15.80 -16.73 -7.63
CA LEU A 329 15.13 -16.90 -8.94
C LEU A 329 15.42 -18.27 -9.58
N LYS A 330 15.67 -19.28 -8.75
CA LYS A 330 16.14 -20.60 -9.20
C LYS A 330 15.17 -21.34 -10.14
N PHE A 331 13.87 -21.05 -10.11
CA PHE A 331 12.87 -21.68 -10.97
C PHE A 331 12.63 -20.91 -12.28
N LEU A 332 13.18 -19.70 -12.43
CA LEU A 332 13.10 -18.92 -13.67
C LEU A 332 14.30 -19.18 -14.62
N LYS A 333 15.18 -20.09 -14.26
CA LYS A 333 16.39 -20.49 -15.06
C LYS A 333 16.01 -21.50 -16.11
#